data_c363a112d1d01d6165e43f68a2c4fdd3
#
_entry.id   c363a112d1d01d6165e43f68a2c4fdd3
#
_cell.length_a   1.000
_cell.length_b   1.000
_cell.length_c   1.000
_cell.angle_alpha   90.00
_cell.angle_beta   90.00
_cell.angle_gamma   90.00
#
_symmetry.space_group_name_H-M   'P 1'
#
loop_
_entity.id
_entity.type
_entity.pdbx_description
1 polymer ?
#
loop_
_entity_poly.entity_id
_entity_poly.type
_entity_poly.pdbx_seq_one_letter_code
_entity_poly.pdbx_strand_id
1 'polypeptide(L)'
;MEQEKPQYTEEELERYEKRRAKITDKGWLQSEDGRLIIPENAQWKILKGLHQSFHLGVESTYQMASHLFEGKNVMKTLKNIVKRCEVCQKNNPKTEKLAKSGLQRKGKYPGEDWEIDFTHMPKANGYSCLQVWVDTFTGWIEVFPCQR
;
A
#
# COMPACT_ATOMS: atom_id res chain seq x y z
N MET A 1 -1.01 -29.12 18.63
CA MET A 1 -1.35 -27.70 18.81
C MET A 1 -2.85 -27.65 19.12
N GLU A 2 -3.21 -27.44 20.37
CA GLU A 2 -4.60 -27.19 20.74
C GLU A 2 -5.06 -25.89 20.10
N GLN A 3 -6.07 -25.96 19.27
CA GLN A 3 -6.68 -24.79 18.68
C GLN A 3 -7.49 -24.11 19.78
N GLU A 4 -7.00 -23.01 20.32
CA GLU A 4 -7.77 -22.18 21.24
C GLU A 4 -9.11 -21.84 20.61
N LYS A 5 -10.20 -22.20 21.28
CA LYS A 5 -11.55 -21.84 20.83
C LYS A 5 -11.72 -20.34 20.86
N PRO A 6 -12.36 -19.73 19.86
CA PRO A 6 -12.60 -18.29 19.84
C PRO A 6 -13.50 -17.90 21.02
N GLN A 7 -13.16 -16.81 21.69
CA GLN A 7 -13.97 -16.27 22.79
C GLN A 7 -14.64 -14.99 22.28
N TYR A 8 -15.96 -15.01 22.22
CA TYR A 8 -16.79 -13.87 21.85
C TYR A 8 -17.34 -13.19 23.12
N THR A 9 -17.45 -11.88 23.12
CA THR A 9 -18.13 -11.13 24.16
C THR A 9 -19.66 -11.25 23.98
N GLU A 10 -20.43 -11.00 25.04
CA GLU A 10 -21.90 -11.00 24.96
C GLU A 10 -22.42 -10.01 23.91
N GLU A 11 -21.81 -8.82 23.83
CA GLU A 11 -22.16 -7.81 22.82
C GLU A 11 -21.87 -8.28 21.37
N GLU A 12 -20.81 -9.06 21.19
CA GLU A 12 -20.49 -9.63 19.88
C GLU A 12 -21.49 -10.71 19.51
N LEU A 13 -21.84 -11.59 20.45
CA LEU A 13 -22.85 -12.62 20.24
C LEU A 13 -24.21 -12.03 19.86
N GLU A 14 -24.73 -11.09 20.63
CA GLU A 14 -26.01 -10.43 20.32
C GLU A 14 -26.00 -9.72 18.95
N ARG A 15 -24.88 -9.06 18.61
CA ARG A 15 -24.73 -8.38 17.32
C ARG A 15 -24.82 -9.34 16.14
N TYR A 16 -24.16 -10.48 16.27
CA TYR A 16 -24.06 -11.43 15.16
C TYR A 16 -25.25 -12.40 15.12
N GLU A 17 -25.95 -12.65 16.24
CA GLU A 17 -27.26 -13.30 16.25
C GLU A 17 -28.29 -12.52 15.42
N LYS A 18 -28.34 -11.20 15.60
CA LYS A 18 -29.21 -10.32 14.79
C LYS A 18 -28.91 -10.38 13.29
N ARG A 19 -27.71 -10.79 12.92
CA ARG A 19 -27.25 -10.98 11.54
C ARG A 19 -27.30 -12.43 11.06
N ARG A 20 -28.02 -13.30 11.79
CA ARG A 20 -28.18 -14.72 11.47
C ARG A 20 -26.87 -15.49 11.30
N ALA A 21 -25.82 -15.11 12.04
CA ALA A 21 -24.59 -15.86 12.06
C ALA A 21 -24.79 -17.25 12.66
N LYS A 22 -24.13 -18.25 12.09
CA LYS A 22 -24.18 -19.65 12.55
C LYS A 22 -22.90 -19.98 13.30
N ILE A 23 -23.00 -20.88 14.28
CA ILE A 23 -21.83 -21.41 14.98
C ILE A 23 -21.36 -22.64 14.20
N THR A 24 -20.09 -22.70 13.85
CA THR A 24 -19.47 -23.87 13.22
C THR A 24 -19.11 -24.93 14.25
N ASP A 25 -18.87 -26.17 13.82
CA ASP A 25 -18.48 -27.31 14.70
C ASP A 25 -17.22 -26.99 15.56
N LYS A 26 -16.37 -26.05 15.08
CA LYS A 26 -15.17 -25.60 15.78
C LYS A 26 -15.40 -24.43 16.73
N GLY A 27 -16.64 -23.97 16.89
CA GLY A 27 -17.02 -22.88 17.77
C GLY A 27 -16.80 -21.48 17.21
N TRP A 28 -16.53 -21.34 15.89
CA TRP A 28 -16.45 -20.04 15.22
C TRP A 28 -17.82 -19.57 14.76
N LEU A 29 -18.08 -18.28 14.88
CA LEU A 29 -19.24 -17.67 14.22
C LEU A 29 -18.95 -17.49 12.73
N GLN A 30 -19.93 -17.79 11.91
CA GLN A 30 -19.89 -17.66 10.45
C GLN A 30 -21.07 -16.82 9.98
N SER A 31 -20.81 -15.82 9.14
CA SER A 31 -21.85 -15.00 8.51
C SER A 31 -22.61 -15.79 7.44
N GLU A 32 -23.74 -15.24 6.97
CA GLU A 32 -24.53 -15.86 5.87
C GLU A 32 -23.72 -16.03 4.59
N ASP A 33 -22.75 -15.12 4.34
CA ASP A 33 -21.85 -15.16 3.18
C ASP A 33 -20.72 -16.20 3.32
N GLY A 34 -20.69 -16.96 4.41
CA GLY A 34 -19.67 -17.98 4.65
C GLY A 34 -18.36 -17.44 5.27
N ARG A 35 -18.22 -16.15 5.55
CA ARG A 35 -17.03 -15.57 6.17
C ARG A 35 -16.97 -15.87 7.67
N LEU A 36 -15.78 -16.10 8.19
CA LEU A 36 -15.58 -16.32 9.61
C LEU A 36 -15.56 -14.97 10.36
N ILE A 37 -16.32 -14.89 11.44
CA ILE A 37 -16.37 -13.71 12.30
C ILE A 37 -15.26 -13.81 13.32
N ILE A 38 -14.33 -12.86 13.28
CA ILE A 38 -13.18 -12.83 14.19
C ILE A 38 -13.53 -11.96 15.40
N PRO A 39 -13.51 -12.51 16.65
CA PRO A 39 -13.70 -11.73 17.85
C PRO A 39 -12.56 -10.73 18.05
N GLU A 40 -12.83 -9.59 18.69
CA GLU A 40 -11.86 -8.48 18.85
C GLU A 40 -10.54 -8.94 19.51
N ASN A 41 -10.62 -9.84 20.47
CA ASN A 41 -9.45 -10.37 21.19
C ASN A 41 -8.51 -11.22 20.29
N ALA A 42 -9.05 -11.91 19.28
CA ALA A 42 -8.28 -12.75 18.36
C ALA A 42 -7.81 -12.00 17.10
N GLN A 43 -8.40 -10.82 16.80
CA GLN A 43 -8.11 -10.07 15.57
C GLN A 43 -6.63 -9.76 15.40
N TRP A 44 -5.98 -9.29 16.47
CA TRP A 44 -4.55 -8.95 16.40
C TRP A 44 -3.70 -10.15 15.95
N LYS A 45 -3.91 -11.31 16.58
CA LYS A 45 -3.13 -12.54 16.30
C LYS A 45 -3.35 -13.03 14.87
N ILE A 46 -4.61 -13.09 14.44
CA ILE A 46 -4.99 -13.60 13.10
C ILE A 46 -4.52 -12.65 11.99
N LEU A 47 -4.84 -11.36 12.12
CA LEU A 47 -4.50 -10.36 11.11
C LEU A 47 -2.99 -10.09 11.04
N LYS A 48 -2.28 -10.19 12.18
CA LYS A 48 -0.82 -10.12 12.20
C LYS A 48 -0.20 -11.31 11.45
N GLY A 49 -0.70 -12.53 11.68
CA GLY A 49 -0.26 -13.71 10.93
C GLY A 49 -0.46 -13.55 9.42
N LEU A 50 -1.64 -13.08 9.01
CA LEU A 50 -1.95 -12.81 7.61
C LEU A 50 -1.00 -11.75 7.01
N HIS A 51 -0.78 -10.63 7.71
CA HIS A 51 0.12 -9.60 7.25
C HIS A 51 1.57 -10.08 7.16
N GLN A 52 2.04 -10.88 8.13
CA GLN A 52 3.41 -11.41 8.15
C GLN A 52 3.71 -12.38 7.00
N SER A 53 2.69 -13.03 6.45
CA SER A 53 2.87 -13.92 5.30
C SER A 53 3.19 -13.18 4.00
N PHE A 54 2.71 -11.94 3.85
CA PHE A 54 2.78 -11.23 2.57
C PHE A 54 3.35 -9.81 2.67
N HIS A 55 3.39 -9.21 3.84
CA HIS A 55 3.83 -7.82 4.09
C HIS A 55 3.18 -6.77 3.18
N LEU A 56 1.93 -7.00 2.79
CA LEU A 56 1.16 -6.06 1.97
C LEU A 56 0.76 -4.81 2.75
N GLY A 57 0.46 -3.73 2.03
CA GLY A 57 -0.10 -2.51 2.61
C GLY A 57 -1.47 -2.74 3.26
N VAL A 58 -1.93 -1.76 4.06
CA VAL A 58 -3.18 -1.87 4.83
C VAL A 58 -4.36 -2.24 3.95
N GLU A 59 -4.54 -1.54 2.83
CA GLU A 59 -5.69 -1.72 1.93
C GLU A 59 -5.70 -3.12 1.29
N SER A 60 -4.55 -3.54 0.75
CA SER A 60 -4.42 -4.86 0.11
C SER A 60 -4.60 -6.00 1.11
N THR A 61 -4.07 -5.85 2.35
CA THR A 61 -4.27 -6.84 3.41
C THR A 61 -5.74 -6.88 3.84
N TYR A 62 -6.41 -5.72 3.89
CA TYR A 62 -7.83 -5.65 4.22
C TYR A 62 -8.70 -6.32 3.15
N GLN A 63 -8.44 -6.05 1.88
CA GLN A 63 -9.17 -6.70 0.77
C GLN A 63 -9.04 -8.21 0.85
N MET A 64 -7.82 -8.72 1.04
CA MET A 64 -7.59 -10.17 1.22
C MET A 64 -8.33 -10.71 2.46
N ALA A 65 -8.24 -10.02 3.59
CA ALA A 65 -8.90 -10.45 4.83
C ALA A 65 -10.44 -10.43 4.70
N SER A 66 -11.00 -9.45 4.00
CA SER A 66 -12.46 -9.27 3.86
C SER A 66 -13.16 -10.38 3.09
N HIS A 67 -12.43 -11.12 2.25
CA HIS A 67 -12.97 -12.32 1.59
C HIS A 67 -13.16 -13.51 2.54
N LEU A 68 -12.36 -13.58 3.58
CA LEU A 68 -12.32 -14.73 4.51
C LEU A 68 -12.95 -14.41 5.87
N PHE A 69 -12.81 -13.16 6.29
CA PHE A 69 -13.10 -12.75 7.66
C PHE A 69 -14.02 -11.53 7.72
N GLU A 70 -14.85 -11.51 8.76
CA GLU A 70 -15.62 -10.35 9.17
C GLU A 70 -15.30 -10.03 10.65
N GLY A 71 -15.31 -8.77 11.01
CA GLY A 71 -15.07 -8.34 12.39
C GLY A 71 -15.19 -6.83 12.57
N LYS A 72 -15.40 -6.41 13.81
CA LYS A 72 -15.45 -4.99 14.17
C LYS A 72 -14.03 -4.42 14.16
N ASN A 73 -13.84 -3.22 13.58
CA ASN A 73 -12.55 -2.51 13.62
C ASN A 73 -11.36 -3.20 12.90
N VAL A 74 -11.58 -4.19 12.02
CA VAL A 74 -10.51 -4.91 11.28
C VAL A 74 -9.54 -3.94 10.61
N MET A 75 -10.04 -2.92 9.90
CA MET A 75 -9.21 -1.91 9.24
C MET A 75 -8.32 -1.13 10.22
N LYS A 76 -8.85 -0.78 11.40
CA LYS A 76 -8.10 -0.08 12.45
C LYS A 76 -6.98 -0.96 13.00
N THR A 77 -7.29 -2.23 13.23
CA THR A 77 -6.30 -3.22 13.71
C THR A 77 -5.19 -3.43 12.69
N LEU A 78 -5.54 -3.57 11.40
CA LEU A 78 -4.55 -3.69 10.32
C LEU A 78 -3.66 -2.45 10.20
N LYS A 79 -4.21 -1.23 10.30
CA LYS A 79 -3.40 0.00 10.31
C LYS A 79 -2.34 -0.03 11.42
N ASN A 80 -2.70 -0.52 12.61
CA ASN A 80 -1.76 -0.62 13.73
C ASN A 80 -0.72 -1.73 13.51
N ILE A 81 -1.11 -2.86 12.92
CA ILE A 81 -0.20 -3.97 12.60
C ILE A 81 0.85 -3.52 11.57
N VAL A 82 0.42 -2.95 10.46
CA VAL A 82 1.31 -2.48 9.38
C VAL A 82 2.25 -1.38 9.89
N LYS A 83 1.72 -0.43 10.68
CA LYS A 83 2.52 0.65 11.28
C LYS A 83 3.61 0.15 12.20
N ARG A 84 3.42 -1.00 12.88
CA ARG A 84 4.39 -1.60 13.81
C ARG A 84 5.24 -2.70 13.18
N CYS A 85 5.04 -2.99 11.91
CA CYS A 85 5.81 -4.01 11.22
C CYS A 85 7.19 -3.47 10.82
N GLU A 86 8.25 -3.99 11.45
CA GLU A 86 9.63 -3.55 11.18
C GLU A 86 10.04 -3.79 9.73
N VAL A 87 9.64 -4.92 9.15
CA VAL A 87 9.93 -5.26 7.75
C VAL A 87 9.31 -4.22 6.81
N CYS A 88 8.03 -3.89 7.03
CA CYS A 88 7.35 -2.87 6.21
C CYS A 88 7.94 -1.48 6.42
N GLN A 89 8.38 -1.15 7.63
CA GLN A 89 8.99 0.16 7.90
C GLN A 89 10.36 0.33 7.25
N LYS A 90 11.13 -0.76 7.16
CA LYS A 90 12.44 -0.73 6.50
C LYS A 90 12.33 -0.72 4.97
N ASN A 91 11.38 -1.47 4.41
CA ASN A 91 11.28 -1.68 2.97
C ASN A 91 10.31 -0.72 2.26
N ASN A 92 9.33 -0.16 2.98
CA ASN A 92 8.39 0.82 2.43
C ASN A 92 8.74 2.20 3.02
N PRO A 93 9.69 2.94 2.43
CA PRO A 93 9.92 4.30 2.85
C PRO A 93 8.59 5.04 2.83
N LYS A 94 8.28 5.75 3.89
CA LYS A 94 7.13 6.64 3.91
C LYS A 94 7.27 7.50 2.65
N THR A 95 6.35 7.37 1.72
CA THR A 95 6.16 8.39 0.71
C THR A 95 5.79 9.64 1.50
N GLU A 96 6.79 10.44 1.85
CA GLU A 96 6.52 11.83 2.18
C GLU A 96 5.59 12.29 1.07
N LYS A 97 4.47 12.88 1.45
CA LYS A 97 3.60 13.51 0.46
C LYS A 97 4.55 14.44 -0.29
N LEU A 98 4.98 14.03 -1.44
CA LEU A 98 5.75 14.87 -2.34
C LEU A 98 5.02 16.21 -2.31
N ALA A 99 5.70 17.24 -1.86
CA ALA A 99 5.19 18.61 -1.92
C ALA A 99 4.54 18.70 -3.29
N LYS A 100 3.26 19.12 -3.33
CA LYS A 100 2.49 19.18 -4.57
C LYS A 100 3.42 19.67 -5.65
N SER A 101 3.81 18.78 -6.57
CA SER A 101 4.70 19.18 -7.65
C SER A 101 4.05 20.40 -8.28
N GLY A 102 4.76 21.53 -8.30
CA GLY A 102 4.25 22.72 -8.97
C GLY A 102 3.77 22.29 -10.35
N LEU A 103 2.74 22.93 -10.84
CA LEU A 103 2.28 22.71 -12.23
C LEU A 103 3.51 22.94 -13.13
N GLN A 104 4.00 21.86 -13.72
CA GLN A 104 5.08 21.95 -14.69
C GLN A 104 4.54 22.76 -15.87
N ARG A 105 5.21 23.86 -16.17
CA ARG A 105 4.85 24.68 -17.33
C ARG A 105 5.02 23.83 -18.59
N LYS A 106 4.00 23.85 -19.44
CA LYS A 106 4.08 23.28 -20.78
C LYS A 106 3.88 24.38 -21.79
N GLY A 107 4.71 24.38 -22.80
CA GLY A 107 4.53 25.23 -23.98
C GLY A 107 3.15 25.00 -24.61
N LYS A 108 2.60 26.01 -25.28
CA LYS A 108 1.31 25.91 -26.00
C LYS A 108 1.48 25.51 -27.46
N TYR A 109 2.70 25.61 -27.97
CA TYR A 109 3.09 25.21 -29.33
C TYR A 109 4.54 24.75 -29.33
N PRO A 110 4.99 24.03 -30.38
CA PRO A 110 6.37 23.55 -30.47
C PRO A 110 7.40 24.68 -30.37
N GLY A 111 8.41 24.51 -29.55
CA GLY A 111 9.52 25.45 -29.39
C GLY A 111 9.27 26.64 -28.45
N GLU A 112 8.07 26.76 -27.83
CA GLU A 112 7.79 27.85 -26.89
C GLU A 112 8.56 27.74 -25.59
N ASP A 113 8.55 26.56 -24.96
CA ASP A 113 9.20 26.30 -23.67
C ASP A 113 10.09 25.06 -23.77
N TRP A 114 11.35 25.19 -23.35
CA TRP A 114 12.33 24.12 -23.32
C TRP A 114 12.80 23.85 -21.90
N GLU A 115 12.86 22.57 -21.53
CA GLU A 115 13.58 22.13 -20.34
C GLU A 115 14.98 21.71 -20.71
N ILE A 116 15.97 22.16 -19.92
CA ILE A 116 17.38 21.85 -20.15
C ILE A 116 17.94 21.17 -18.91
N ASP A 117 18.61 20.05 -19.10
CA ASP A 117 19.28 19.32 -18.03
C ASP A 117 20.64 18.81 -18.48
N PHE A 118 21.52 18.49 -17.52
CA PHE A 118 22.85 17.96 -17.76
C PHE A 118 22.98 16.57 -17.14
N THR A 119 23.28 15.59 -17.98
CA THR A 119 23.55 14.22 -17.53
C THR A 119 25.02 13.90 -17.59
N HIS A 120 25.62 13.50 -16.48
CA HIS A 120 27.01 13.08 -16.42
C HIS A 120 27.20 11.70 -17.06
N MET A 121 28.20 11.56 -17.90
CA MET A 121 28.55 10.33 -18.61
C MET A 121 30.01 9.97 -18.38
N PRO A 122 30.39 8.70 -18.51
CA PRO A 122 31.80 8.33 -18.58
C PRO A 122 32.51 9.13 -19.68
N LYS A 123 33.73 9.60 -19.40
CA LYS A 123 34.49 10.45 -20.32
C LYS A 123 34.79 9.69 -21.62
N ALA A 124 34.38 10.25 -22.75
CA ALA A 124 34.62 9.72 -24.09
C ALA A 124 34.89 10.87 -25.06
N ASN A 125 35.92 10.77 -25.87
CA ASN A 125 36.29 11.75 -26.90
C ASN A 125 36.42 13.21 -26.36
N GLY A 126 36.83 13.37 -25.10
CA GLY A 126 36.96 14.70 -24.47
C GLY A 126 35.70 15.23 -23.83
N TYR A 127 34.55 14.59 -23.99
CA TYR A 127 33.28 14.96 -23.40
C TYR A 127 32.97 14.12 -22.15
N SER A 128 32.33 14.71 -21.17
CA SER A 128 31.93 14.05 -19.89
C SER A 128 30.49 14.34 -19.50
N CYS A 129 29.76 15.06 -20.35
CA CYS A 129 28.41 15.53 -20.06
C CYS A 129 27.58 15.52 -21.33
N LEU A 130 26.31 15.25 -21.20
CA LEU A 130 25.30 15.51 -22.22
C LEU A 130 24.40 16.63 -21.75
N GLN A 131 24.23 17.64 -22.55
CA GLN A 131 23.21 18.65 -22.39
C GLN A 131 21.96 18.18 -23.13
N VAL A 132 20.88 17.97 -22.39
CA VAL A 132 19.61 17.46 -22.92
C VAL A 132 18.59 18.58 -22.94
N TRP A 133 17.99 18.80 -24.07
CA TRP A 133 16.94 19.78 -24.29
C TRP A 133 15.64 19.06 -24.61
N VAL A 134 14.58 19.39 -23.94
CA VAL A 134 13.26 18.80 -24.17
C VAL A 134 12.25 19.91 -24.44
N ASP A 135 11.63 19.88 -25.62
CA ASP A 135 10.48 20.73 -25.89
C ASP A 135 9.29 20.27 -25.07
N THR A 136 8.80 21.11 -24.18
CA THR A 136 7.75 20.73 -23.22
C THR A 136 6.38 20.49 -23.86
N PHE A 137 6.15 20.98 -25.08
CA PHE A 137 4.90 20.76 -25.81
C PHE A 137 4.90 19.41 -26.53
N THR A 138 5.93 19.13 -27.34
CA THR A 138 6.00 17.94 -28.19
C THR A 138 6.65 16.75 -27.51
N GLY A 139 7.49 16.97 -26.47
CA GLY A 139 8.38 15.98 -25.91
C GLY A 139 9.59 15.69 -26.82
N TRP A 140 9.85 16.49 -27.85
CA TRP A 140 11.03 16.36 -28.72
C TRP A 140 12.30 16.57 -27.92
N ILE A 141 13.28 15.70 -28.14
CA ILE A 141 14.54 15.71 -27.40
C ILE A 141 15.70 16.01 -28.33
N GLU A 142 16.55 16.97 -27.95
CA GLU A 142 17.86 17.22 -28.56
C GLU A 142 18.96 17.02 -27.54
N VAL A 143 20.09 16.48 -27.96
CA VAL A 143 21.20 16.11 -27.07
C VAL A 143 22.51 16.57 -27.65
N PHE A 144 23.29 17.30 -26.84
CA PHE A 144 24.60 17.82 -27.24
C PHE A 144 25.67 17.33 -26.27
N PRO A 145 26.77 16.71 -26.76
CA PRO A 145 27.91 16.39 -25.90
C PRO A 145 28.63 17.67 -25.49
N CYS A 146 28.98 17.78 -24.22
CA CYS A 146 29.66 18.96 -23.69
C CYS A 146 30.80 18.56 -22.75
N GLN A 147 31.74 19.50 -22.63
CA GLN A 147 32.81 19.46 -21.62
C GLN A 147 32.30 20.23 -20.38
N ARG A 148 32.71 19.78 -19.22
CA ARG A 148 32.49 20.51 -17.99
C ARG A 148 33.73 21.27 -17.60
#